data_b39628b316df82677804f10fff4a48aa
#
_entry.id   b39628b316df82677804f10fff4a48aa
#
_cell.length_a   1.000
_cell.length_b   1.000
_cell.length_c   1.000
_cell.angle_alpha   90.00
_cell.angle_beta   90.00
_cell.angle_gamma   90.00
#
_symmetry.space_group_name_H-M   'P 1'
#
loop_
_entity.id
_entity.type
_entity.pdbx_description
1 polymer ?
#
loop_
_entity_poly.entity_id
_entity_poly.type
_entity_poly.pdbx_seq_one_letter_code
_entity_poly.pdbx_strand_id
1 'polypeptide(L)'
;DSLEQLADCTLVIEAVAENLAIKQSLFRDLEAICSPTTLFVSNTSSLSITAIAGALQYPQRMAGLHFFNPAPLMKLVEIVSGLETGAETLAALQALAQRWGKQSVVCRSTPGFIVNRVARPFYAETLRALEERVADAATLDAVLRDAGGFAMGPLQLTDLIGQDVNYAVTESVYQAFYQDPRFTPSLEQQELVAAGRLGRKSGRGFYRYDAPRSAAAIAFAPPAQAALPQRVTLHGDWSSLADLAELLIENAGAIKQPGQTSPHVTIDDVTLMLTNGKTASQLADERGTPVVLFDLCADYAHASAIAISCAAQNDAQHNAKAIRLLQSLGKQVIQLPDYPGLLTMRTLAMLANEALDVVNKGVASAEDTDLAMLRGVNYPRGPLAWGAAIGWRHILATLENLQRYYGEARYRPMPLLRRYASPASFPGAER
;
A
#
# COMPACT_ATOMS: atom_id res chain seq x y z
N ASP A 1 -5.12 34.07 -26.77
CA ASP A 1 -6.13 33.90 -25.75
C ASP A 1 -5.66 34.70 -24.53
N SER A 2 -6.58 35.46 -23.92
CA SER A 2 -6.28 36.38 -22.81
C SER A 2 -6.88 35.86 -21.52
N LEU A 3 -6.18 36.05 -20.38
CA LEU A 3 -6.67 35.74 -19.04
C LEU A 3 -7.92 36.56 -18.64
N GLU A 4 -8.13 37.76 -19.24
CA GLU A 4 -9.31 38.58 -19.01
C GLU A 4 -10.64 37.85 -19.31
N GLN A 5 -10.63 36.83 -20.17
CA GLN A 5 -11.80 35.99 -20.43
C GLN A 5 -12.29 35.21 -19.19
N LEU A 6 -11.44 35.12 -18.15
CA LEU A 6 -11.77 34.44 -16.89
C LEU A 6 -12.31 35.39 -15.82
N ALA A 7 -12.44 36.70 -16.11
CA ALA A 7 -12.86 37.71 -15.13
C ALA A 7 -14.16 37.38 -14.41
N ASP A 8 -15.15 36.84 -15.12
CA ASP A 8 -16.48 36.51 -14.60
C ASP A 8 -16.59 35.08 -14.08
N CYS A 9 -15.49 34.30 -14.06
CA CYS A 9 -15.51 32.93 -13.55
C CYS A 9 -15.68 32.91 -12.04
N THR A 10 -16.51 32.03 -11.53
CA THR A 10 -16.68 31.78 -10.08
C THR A 10 -15.64 30.80 -9.54
N LEU A 11 -15.04 30.00 -10.42
CA LEU A 11 -13.99 29.03 -10.11
C LEU A 11 -12.98 28.99 -11.27
N VAL A 12 -11.70 29.05 -10.95
CA VAL A 12 -10.61 28.80 -11.89
C VAL A 12 -9.80 27.59 -11.44
N ILE A 13 -9.68 26.59 -12.30
CA ILE A 13 -8.90 25.37 -12.07
C ILE A 13 -7.63 25.45 -12.91
N GLU A 14 -6.48 25.46 -12.25
CA GLU A 14 -5.17 25.50 -12.90
C GLU A 14 -4.62 24.07 -13.07
N ALA A 15 -4.11 23.78 -14.27
CA ALA A 15 -3.44 22.54 -14.61
C ALA A 15 -2.27 22.76 -15.58
N VAL A 16 -1.52 23.86 -15.38
CA VAL A 16 -0.32 24.20 -16.17
C VAL A 16 0.92 23.41 -15.69
N ALA A 17 2.08 23.72 -16.26
CA ALA A 17 3.34 23.07 -15.91
C ALA A 17 3.60 23.06 -14.39
N GLU A 18 4.17 21.96 -13.88
CA GLU A 18 4.43 21.73 -12.46
C GLU A 18 5.66 22.54 -12.01
N ASN A 19 5.49 23.87 -11.98
CA ASN A 19 6.50 24.84 -11.57
C ASN A 19 5.89 25.91 -10.68
N LEU A 20 6.43 26.05 -9.46
CA LEU A 20 5.90 26.95 -8.45
C LEU A 20 5.85 28.41 -8.93
N ALA A 21 6.92 28.91 -9.54
CA ALA A 21 7.00 30.30 -9.98
C ALA A 21 5.97 30.61 -11.08
N ILE A 22 5.76 29.68 -12.01
CA ILE A 22 4.74 29.80 -13.06
C ILE A 22 3.34 29.88 -12.44
N LYS A 23 3.03 28.96 -11.52
CA LYS A 23 1.72 28.93 -10.84
C LYS A 23 1.49 30.19 -9.99
N GLN A 24 2.49 30.64 -9.26
CA GLN A 24 2.41 31.86 -8.47
C GLN A 24 2.18 33.12 -9.35
N SER A 25 2.88 33.24 -10.49
CA SER A 25 2.66 34.32 -11.42
C SER A 25 1.25 34.32 -11.98
N LEU A 26 0.81 33.13 -12.46
CA LEU A 26 -0.52 32.96 -13.02
C LEU A 26 -1.63 33.35 -12.03
N PHE A 27 -1.54 32.90 -10.79
CA PHE A 27 -2.57 33.19 -9.79
C PHE A 27 -2.54 34.68 -9.35
N ARG A 28 -1.41 35.34 -9.32
CA ARG A 28 -1.36 36.80 -9.12
C ARG A 28 -2.08 37.55 -10.23
N ASP A 29 -1.82 37.19 -11.50
CA ASP A 29 -2.46 37.80 -12.65
C ASP A 29 -3.97 37.56 -12.63
N LEU A 30 -4.42 36.33 -12.30
CA LEU A 30 -5.83 35.98 -12.13
C LEU A 30 -6.50 36.74 -10.97
N GLU A 31 -5.79 36.93 -9.86
CA GLU A 31 -6.31 37.65 -8.71
C GLU A 31 -6.60 39.12 -9.03
N ALA A 32 -5.80 39.75 -9.92
CA ALA A 32 -6.00 41.11 -10.36
C ALA A 32 -7.19 41.26 -11.33
N ILE A 33 -7.57 40.19 -12.01
CA ILE A 33 -8.58 40.18 -13.08
C ILE A 33 -9.96 39.71 -12.55
N CYS A 34 -9.96 38.62 -11.77
CA CYS A 34 -11.19 37.94 -11.36
C CYS A 34 -11.88 38.64 -10.19
N SER A 35 -13.17 38.32 -10.03
CA SER A 35 -13.98 38.76 -8.90
C SER A 35 -13.33 38.43 -7.55
N PRO A 36 -13.48 39.27 -6.51
CA PRO A 36 -13.03 38.93 -5.15
C PRO A 36 -13.63 37.65 -4.57
N THR A 37 -14.73 37.16 -5.13
CA THR A 37 -15.40 35.92 -4.72
C THR A 37 -14.98 34.69 -5.53
N THR A 38 -14.16 34.83 -6.57
CA THR A 38 -13.68 33.73 -7.39
C THR A 38 -12.80 32.82 -6.57
N LEU A 39 -13.08 31.51 -6.58
CA LEU A 39 -12.24 30.50 -5.99
C LEU A 39 -11.12 30.11 -6.95
N PHE A 40 -9.94 29.93 -6.42
CA PHE A 40 -8.78 29.44 -7.16
C PHE A 40 -8.39 28.06 -6.69
N VAL A 41 -8.16 27.14 -7.62
CA VAL A 41 -7.68 25.79 -7.28
C VAL A 41 -6.58 25.35 -8.23
N SER A 42 -5.60 24.63 -7.69
CA SER A 42 -4.54 23.98 -8.47
C SER A 42 -4.72 22.47 -8.48
N ASN A 43 -4.54 21.87 -9.65
CA ASN A 43 -4.49 20.41 -9.82
C ASN A 43 -3.06 19.85 -9.63
N THR A 44 -2.19 20.60 -8.94
CA THR A 44 -0.84 20.10 -8.64
C THR A 44 -0.89 18.77 -7.89
N SER A 45 0.07 17.90 -8.18
CA SER A 45 0.23 16.60 -7.50
C SER A 45 1.33 16.63 -6.42
N SER A 46 2.19 17.66 -6.42
CA SER A 46 3.42 17.67 -5.62
C SER A 46 3.73 19.00 -4.95
N LEU A 47 3.27 20.13 -5.54
CA LEU A 47 3.60 21.45 -5.01
C LEU A 47 2.74 21.81 -3.80
N SER A 48 3.34 22.54 -2.87
CA SER A 48 2.64 23.05 -1.69
C SER A 48 1.57 24.07 -2.08
N ILE A 49 0.31 23.80 -1.72
CA ILE A 49 -0.80 24.74 -1.88
C ILE A 49 -0.53 26.02 -1.07
N THR A 50 0.05 25.88 0.12
CA THR A 50 0.50 27.03 0.94
C THR A 50 1.49 27.89 0.18
N ALA A 51 2.48 27.30 -0.50
CA ALA A 51 3.47 28.05 -1.27
C ALA A 51 2.84 28.74 -2.49
N ILE A 52 1.91 28.10 -3.18
CA ILE A 52 1.18 28.73 -4.30
C ILE A 52 0.35 29.90 -3.79
N ALA A 53 -0.43 29.68 -2.72
CA ALA A 53 -1.31 30.69 -2.10
C ALA A 53 -0.54 31.87 -1.51
N GLY A 54 0.71 31.67 -1.07
CA GLY A 54 1.56 32.73 -0.51
C GLY A 54 1.89 33.89 -1.48
N ALA A 55 1.58 33.71 -2.78
CA ALA A 55 1.70 34.79 -3.76
C ALA A 55 0.45 35.68 -3.87
N LEU A 56 -0.66 35.30 -3.22
CA LEU A 56 -1.95 35.97 -3.30
C LEU A 56 -2.14 37.00 -2.16
N GLN A 57 -2.97 37.99 -2.40
CA GLN A 57 -3.44 38.95 -1.37
C GLN A 57 -4.56 38.33 -0.52
N TYR A 58 -5.35 37.41 -1.12
CA TYR A 58 -6.49 36.72 -0.48
C TYR A 58 -6.32 35.20 -0.54
N PRO A 59 -5.31 34.65 0.17
CA PRO A 59 -4.99 33.22 0.11
C PRO A 59 -6.09 32.30 0.62
N GLN A 60 -7.07 32.82 1.40
CA GLN A 60 -8.19 32.03 1.93
C GLN A 60 -9.11 31.43 0.85
N ARG A 61 -9.10 31.99 -0.37
CA ARG A 61 -9.88 31.48 -1.51
C ARG A 61 -9.11 30.51 -2.41
N MET A 62 -7.90 30.13 -1.99
CA MET A 62 -7.04 29.17 -2.71
C MET A 62 -7.04 27.80 -2.02
N ALA A 63 -7.20 26.74 -2.83
CA ALA A 63 -7.05 25.35 -2.40
C ALA A 63 -6.40 24.49 -3.49
N GLY A 64 -6.03 23.26 -3.15
CA GLY A 64 -5.76 22.21 -4.14
C GLY A 64 -7.05 21.49 -4.52
N LEU A 65 -7.15 21.08 -5.77
CA LEU A 65 -8.22 20.20 -6.25
C LEU A 65 -7.58 19.13 -7.14
N HIS A 66 -7.07 18.10 -6.48
CA HIS A 66 -6.22 17.09 -7.12
C HIS A 66 -7.06 15.94 -7.66
N PHE A 67 -7.09 15.82 -8.99
CA PHE A 67 -7.77 14.75 -9.72
C PHE A 67 -6.82 13.61 -10.05
N PHE A 68 -7.39 12.41 -10.21
CA PHE A 68 -6.67 11.21 -10.61
C PHE A 68 -6.99 10.85 -12.07
N ASN A 69 -5.98 10.46 -12.81
CA ASN A 69 -6.15 10.10 -14.23
C ASN A 69 -6.72 8.68 -14.41
N PRO A 70 -7.68 8.49 -15.33
CA PRO A 70 -8.37 9.50 -16.13
C PRO A 70 -9.43 10.25 -15.31
N ALA A 71 -9.32 11.58 -15.22
CA ALA A 71 -10.18 12.39 -14.36
C ALA A 71 -11.69 12.18 -14.56
N PRO A 72 -12.24 11.93 -15.77
CA PRO A 72 -13.67 11.66 -15.93
C PRO A 72 -14.10 10.34 -15.29
N LEU A 73 -13.24 9.33 -15.22
CA LEU A 73 -13.56 7.99 -14.75
C LEU A 73 -13.29 7.81 -13.25
N MET A 74 -12.22 8.40 -12.75
CA MET A 74 -11.83 8.26 -11.35
C MET A 74 -12.79 9.00 -10.44
N LYS A 75 -13.27 8.31 -9.41
CA LYS A 75 -14.27 8.83 -8.48
C LYS A 75 -13.70 9.84 -7.48
N LEU A 76 -12.42 9.68 -7.11
CA LEU A 76 -11.77 10.49 -6.07
C LEU A 76 -11.37 11.87 -6.57
N VAL A 77 -11.49 12.86 -5.68
CA VAL A 77 -10.78 14.13 -5.74
C VAL A 77 -10.27 14.49 -4.34
N GLU A 78 -8.99 14.84 -4.22
CA GLU A 78 -8.44 15.37 -2.98
C GLU A 78 -8.60 16.89 -2.97
N ILE A 79 -9.29 17.41 -1.95
CA ILE A 79 -9.39 18.85 -1.67
C ILE A 79 -8.30 19.17 -0.65
N VAL A 80 -7.30 19.94 -1.10
CA VAL A 80 -6.09 20.17 -0.32
C VAL A 80 -6.10 21.56 0.26
N SER A 81 -6.11 21.65 1.59
CA SER A 81 -6.03 22.94 2.29
C SER A 81 -4.59 23.41 2.45
N GLY A 82 -4.30 24.62 2.01
CA GLY A 82 -3.11 25.35 2.43
C GLY A 82 -3.26 25.92 3.84
N LEU A 83 -2.24 26.62 4.29
CA LEU A 83 -2.22 27.18 5.65
C LEU A 83 -3.37 28.19 5.89
N GLU A 84 -3.68 29.00 4.88
CA GLU A 84 -4.67 30.06 4.95
C GLU A 84 -6.01 29.73 4.25
N THR A 85 -6.16 28.54 3.68
CA THR A 85 -7.38 28.16 2.97
C THR A 85 -8.60 28.28 3.91
N GLY A 86 -9.61 29.05 3.49
CA GLY A 86 -10.81 29.30 4.28
C GLY A 86 -11.73 28.09 4.37
N ALA A 87 -12.44 27.94 5.49
CA ALA A 87 -13.42 26.86 5.68
C ALA A 87 -14.55 26.92 4.64
N GLU A 88 -15.00 28.13 4.26
CA GLU A 88 -16.01 28.35 3.23
C GLU A 88 -15.54 27.85 1.86
N THR A 89 -14.26 28.07 1.52
CA THR A 89 -13.66 27.55 0.29
C THR A 89 -13.69 26.04 0.27
N LEU A 90 -13.30 25.37 1.37
CA LEU A 90 -13.36 23.91 1.46
C LEU A 90 -14.78 23.39 1.31
N ALA A 91 -15.74 23.99 2.01
CA ALA A 91 -17.15 23.59 1.94
C ALA A 91 -17.73 23.76 0.52
N ALA A 92 -17.42 24.87 -0.16
CA ALA A 92 -17.84 25.11 -1.53
C ALA A 92 -17.28 24.08 -2.51
N LEU A 93 -15.99 23.71 -2.36
CA LEU A 93 -15.34 22.70 -3.20
C LEU A 93 -15.88 21.28 -2.92
N GLN A 94 -16.20 20.93 -1.68
CA GLN A 94 -16.86 19.66 -1.35
C GLN A 94 -18.25 19.56 -2.00
N ALA A 95 -19.08 20.61 -1.88
CA ALA A 95 -20.39 20.68 -2.52
C ALA A 95 -20.28 20.57 -4.05
N LEU A 96 -19.26 21.21 -4.65
CA LEU A 96 -19.01 21.15 -6.08
C LEU A 96 -18.58 19.74 -6.53
N ALA A 97 -17.66 19.12 -5.80
CA ALA A 97 -17.22 17.74 -6.07
C ALA A 97 -18.40 16.76 -6.04
N GLN A 98 -19.28 16.90 -5.05
CA GLN A 98 -20.50 16.10 -4.95
C GLN A 98 -21.43 16.30 -6.16
N ARG A 99 -21.61 17.53 -6.62
CA ARG A 99 -22.41 17.84 -7.84
C ARG A 99 -21.82 17.23 -9.10
N TRP A 100 -20.51 17.06 -9.17
CA TRP A 100 -19.82 16.36 -10.27
C TRP A 100 -19.85 14.82 -10.15
N GLY A 101 -20.50 14.29 -9.13
CA GLY A 101 -20.54 12.85 -8.85
C GLY A 101 -19.20 12.29 -8.37
N LYS A 102 -18.32 13.16 -7.85
CA LYS A 102 -17.04 12.78 -7.23
C LYS A 102 -17.23 12.52 -5.73
N GLN A 103 -16.33 11.69 -5.21
CA GLN A 103 -16.14 11.49 -3.78
C GLN A 103 -14.91 12.31 -3.36
N SER A 104 -15.14 13.36 -2.59
CA SER A 104 -14.06 14.21 -2.11
C SER A 104 -13.57 13.77 -0.75
N VAL A 105 -12.27 13.90 -0.54
CA VAL A 105 -11.60 13.83 0.76
C VAL A 105 -10.90 15.16 1.03
N VAL A 106 -10.81 15.54 2.30
CA VAL A 106 -10.12 16.78 2.67
C VAL A 106 -8.81 16.45 3.36
N CYS A 107 -7.73 17.09 2.90
CA CYS A 107 -6.42 16.93 3.53
C CYS A 107 -5.65 18.24 3.59
N ARG A 108 -4.67 18.29 4.48
CA ARG A 108 -3.72 19.41 4.56
C ARG A 108 -2.65 19.28 3.47
N SER A 109 -2.17 20.43 3.00
CA SER A 109 -1.05 20.50 2.07
C SER A 109 0.23 19.93 2.70
N THR A 110 0.48 18.66 2.47
CA THR A 110 1.69 17.92 2.85
C THR A 110 2.21 17.16 1.64
N PRO A 111 3.50 16.79 1.60
CA PRO A 111 4.07 16.12 0.42
C PRO A 111 3.31 14.83 0.06
N GLY A 112 2.84 14.78 -1.20
CA GLY A 112 2.09 13.64 -1.73
C GLY A 112 0.64 13.53 -1.21
N PHE A 113 0.16 14.52 -0.47
CA PHE A 113 -1.20 14.59 0.10
C PHE A 113 -1.56 13.30 0.84
N ILE A 114 -2.64 12.60 0.47
CA ILE A 114 -2.96 11.27 1.01
C ILE A 114 -2.43 10.18 0.07
N VAL A 115 -2.95 10.12 -1.16
CA VAL A 115 -2.76 8.96 -2.04
C VAL A 115 -1.30 8.76 -2.44
N ASN A 116 -0.65 9.81 -2.96
CA ASN A 116 0.74 9.70 -3.42
C ASN A 116 1.73 9.41 -2.29
N ARG A 117 1.38 9.75 -1.06
CA ARG A 117 2.16 9.42 0.14
C ARG A 117 1.89 8.00 0.62
N VAL A 118 0.63 7.67 0.92
CA VAL A 118 0.24 6.39 1.54
C VAL A 118 0.48 5.20 0.60
N ALA A 119 0.40 5.40 -0.72
CA ALA A 119 0.65 4.34 -1.69
C ALA A 119 2.14 3.97 -1.87
N ARG A 120 3.10 4.76 -1.35
CA ARG A 120 4.54 4.48 -1.61
C ARG A 120 4.98 3.08 -1.17
N PRO A 121 4.61 2.55 0.00
CA PRO A 121 5.01 1.22 0.42
C PRO A 121 4.59 0.10 -0.53
N PHE A 122 3.47 0.23 -1.23
CA PHE A 122 3.00 -0.76 -2.21
C PHE A 122 4.04 -1.02 -3.31
N TYR A 123 4.65 0.05 -3.82
CA TYR A 123 5.72 -0.05 -4.81
C TYR A 123 7.06 -0.39 -4.14
N ALA A 124 7.39 0.30 -3.06
CA ALA A 124 8.70 0.23 -2.44
C ALA A 124 9.03 -1.17 -1.89
N GLU A 125 8.08 -1.85 -1.22
CA GLU A 125 8.34 -3.19 -0.68
C GLU A 125 8.52 -4.24 -1.78
N THR A 126 7.78 -4.11 -2.89
CA THR A 126 7.95 -5.03 -4.04
C THR A 126 9.25 -4.76 -4.81
N LEU A 127 9.60 -3.49 -5.03
CA LEU A 127 10.88 -3.12 -5.64
C LEU A 127 12.05 -3.60 -4.78
N ARG A 128 11.97 -3.48 -3.45
CA ARG A 128 12.97 -4.00 -2.53
C ARG A 128 13.08 -5.52 -2.62
N ALA A 129 11.97 -6.25 -2.67
CA ALA A 129 11.98 -7.69 -2.84
C ALA A 129 12.66 -8.10 -4.17
N LEU A 130 12.48 -7.30 -5.22
CA LEU A 130 13.16 -7.50 -6.50
C LEU A 130 14.67 -7.24 -6.39
N GLU A 131 15.08 -6.14 -5.78
CA GLU A 131 16.48 -5.79 -5.51
C GLU A 131 17.20 -6.86 -4.66
N GLU A 132 16.49 -7.41 -3.68
CA GLU A 132 16.98 -8.49 -2.81
C GLU A 132 16.89 -9.89 -3.50
N ARG A 133 16.46 -9.94 -4.76
CA ARG A 133 16.34 -11.15 -5.59
C ARG A 133 15.46 -12.24 -4.96
N VAL A 134 14.40 -11.82 -4.28
CA VAL A 134 13.43 -12.73 -3.66
C VAL A 134 12.70 -13.57 -4.70
N ALA A 135 12.26 -12.93 -5.80
CA ALA A 135 11.67 -13.60 -6.96
C ALA A 135 11.70 -12.65 -8.18
N ASP A 136 11.29 -13.15 -9.35
CA ASP A 136 11.09 -12.34 -10.53
C ASP A 136 9.84 -11.44 -10.43
N ALA A 137 9.74 -10.48 -11.33
CA ALA A 137 8.65 -9.50 -11.34
C ALA A 137 7.26 -10.14 -11.41
N ALA A 138 7.09 -11.19 -12.19
CA ALA A 138 5.80 -11.85 -12.38
C ALA A 138 5.35 -12.59 -11.11
N THR A 139 6.28 -13.23 -10.43
CA THR A 139 6.03 -13.94 -9.17
C THR A 139 5.70 -12.95 -8.04
N LEU A 140 6.46 -11.85 -7.91
CA LEU A 140 6.18 -10.81 -6.90
C LEU A 140 4.82 -10.15 -7.13
N ASP A 141 4.49 -9.82 -8.37
CA ASP A 141 3.19 -9.26 -8.73
C ASP A 141 2.04 -10.25 -8.45
N ALA A 142 2.27 -11.55 -8.68
CA ALA A 142 1.29 -12.59 -8.39
C ALA A 142 0.99 -12.69 -6.89
N VAL A 143 1.99 -12.57 -6.02
CA VAL A 143 1.78 -12.58 -4.57
C VAL A 143 0.79 -11.50 -4.15
N LEU A 144 0.97 -10.26 -4.62
CA LEU A 144 0.07 -9.16 -4.22
C LEU A 144 -1.27 -9.19 -4.96
N ARG A 145 -1.31 -9.65 -6.21
CA ARG A 145 -2.55 -9.76 -6.97
C ARG A 145 -3.38 -10.98 -6.55
N ASP A 146 -2.79 -12.18 -6.58
CA ASP A 146 -3.53 -13.45 -6.48
C ASP A 146 -3.75 -13.89 -5.02
N ALA A 147 -2.88 -13.48 -4.10
CA ALA A 147 -3.04 -13.68 -2.67
C ALA A 147 -3.48 -12.38 -1.96
N GLY A 148 -2.83 -11.25 -2.23
CA GLY A 148 -3.12 -9.96 -1.60
C GLY A 148 -4.42 -9.29 -2.05
N GLY A 149 -5.07 -9.77 -3.13
CA GLY A 149 -6.36 -9.27 -3.61
C GLY A 149 -6.30 -7.93 -4.33
N PHE A 150 -5.11 -7.43 -4.68
CA PHE A 150 -4.98 -6.20 -5.46
C PHE A 150 -5.35 -6.44 -6.93
N ALA A 151 -5.98 -5.46 -7.55
CA ALA A 151 -6.40 -5.56 -8.96
C ALA A 151 -5.23 -5.77 -9.93
N MET A 152 -4.03 -5.29 -9.55
CA MET A 152 -2.80 -5.38 -10.34
C MET A 152 -1.59 -5.45 -9.41
N GLY A 153 -0.57 -6.22 -9.81
CA GLY A 153 0.70 -6.23 -9.08
C GLY A 153 1.45 -4.89 -9.23
N PRO A 154 2.30 -4.52 -8.24
CA PRO A 154 2.97 -3.22 -8.21
C PRO A 154 3.85 -2.94 -9.42
N LEU A 155 4.62 -3.93 -9.89
CA LEU A 155 5.54 -3.76 -11.01
C LEU A 155 4.81 -3.62 -12.34
N GLN A 156 3.71 -4.35 -12.52
CA GLN A 156 2.82 -4.18 -13.67
C GLN A 156 2.11 -2.82 -13.62
N LEU A 157 1.76 -2.33 -12.44
CA LEU A 157 1.13 -1.03 -12.26
C LEU A 157 2.10 0.12 -12.56
N THR A 158 3.37 0.02 -12.14
CA THR A 158 4.38 1.03 -12.50
C THR A 158 4.64 1.06 -14.01
N ASP A 159 4.59 -0.07 -14.71
CA ASP A 159 4.65 -0.12 -16.17
C ASP A 159 3.43 0.51 -16.85
N LEU A 160 2.26 0.43 -16.22
CA LEU A 160 1.03 1.09 -16.70
C LEU A 160 1.08 2.61 -16.53
N ILE A 161 1.50 3.08 -15.37
CA ILE A 161 1.63 4.51 -15.03
C ILE A 161 2.75 5.16 -15.86
N GLY A 162 3.82 4.45 -16.06
CA GLY A 162 5.10 4.89 -16.58
C GLY A 162 6.14 4.98 -15.46
N GLN A 163 7.28 4.28 -15.67
CA GLN A 163 8.35 4.21 -14.68
C GLN A 163 8.88 5.61 -14.31
N ASP A 164 9.04 6.49 -15.31
CA ASP A 164 9.43 7.89 -15.10
C ASP A 164 8.46 8.68 -14.24
N VAL A 165 7.15 8.51 -14.46
CA VAL A 165 6.11 9.20 -13.68
C VAL A 165 6.10 8.70 -12.24
N ASN A 166 6.08 7.38 -12.02
CA ASN A 166 6.05 6.80 -10.67
C ASN A 166 7.35 7.10 -9.91
N TYR A 167 8.51 7.04 -10.58
CA TYR A 167 9.81 7.38 -10.01
C TYR A 167 9.85 8.86 -9.59
N ALA A 168 9.46 9.79 -10.46
CA ALA A 168 9.44 11.22 -10.17
C ALA A 168 8.54 11.57 -8.96
N VAL A 169 7.39 10.92 -8.84
CA VAL A 169 6.53 11.08 -7.65
C VAL A 169 7.23 10.58 -6.39
N THR A 170 7.88 9.41 -6.44
CA THR A 170 8.62 8.88 -5.29
C THR A 170 9.75 9.82 -4.89
N GLU A 171 10.54 10.30 -5.86
CA GLU A 171 11.64 11.22 -5.63
C GLU A 171 11.14 12.55 -5.04
N SER A 172 10.06 13.11 -5.57
CA SER A 172 9.45 14.34 -5.05
C SER A 172 9.02 14.18 -3.59
N VAL A 173 8.36 13.08 -3.23
CA VAL A 173 7.97 12.80 -1.85
C VAL A 173 9.20 12.62 -0.96
N TYR A 174 10.21 11.87 -1.41
CA TYR A 174 11.45 11.63 -0.67
C TYR A 174 12.18 12.93 -0.35
N GLN A 175 12.37 13.82 -1.33
CA GLN A 175 13.02 15.11 -1.13
C GLN A 175 12.20 16.02 -0.20
N ALA A 176 10.88 16.06 -0.37
CA ALA A 176 10.00 16.91 0.42
C ALA A 176 9.85 16.45 1.88
N PHE A 177 10.11 15.17 2.17
CA PHE A 177 10.23 14.63 3.54
C PHE A 177 11.66 14.65 4.07
N TYR A 178 12.53 15.49 3.50
CA TYR A 178 13.93 15.62 3.92
C TYR A 178 14.69 14.29 3.90
N GLN A 179 14.47 13.50 2.85
CA GLN A 179 15.12 12.22 2.63
C GLN A 179 14.79 11.16 3.70
N ASP A 180 13.55 11.16 4.21
CA ASP A 180 13.11 10.11 5.14
C ASP A 180 13.24 8.73 4.47
N PRO A 181 13.96 7.76 5.06
CA PRO A 181 14.22 6.43 4.49
C PRO A 181 12.96 5.66 4.08
N ARG A 182 11.79 5.98 4.64
CA ARG A 182 10.52 5.37 4.24
C ARG A 182 10.18 5.57 2.76
N PHE A 183 10.68 6.64 2.16
CA PHE A 183 10.36 7.04 0.79
C PHE A 183 11.55 6.92 -0.16
N THR A 184 12.63 6.24 0.24
CA THR A 184 13.83 6.08 -0.60
C THR A 184 13.45 5.48 -1.97
N PRO A 185 13.79 6.14 -3.09
CA PRO A 185 13.58 5.61 -4.42
C PRO A 185 14.38 4.32 -4.67
N SER A 186 13.86 3.49 -5.58
CA SER A 186 14.51 2.24 -6.00
C SER A 186 15.55 2.49 -7.08
N LEU A 187 16.72 1.87 -6.95
CA LEU A 187 17.77 1.88 -7.96
C LEU A 187 17.34 1.09 -9.22
N GLU A 188 16.63 -0.03 -9.06
CA GLU A 188 16.10 -0.81 -10.18
C GLU A 188 15.13 0.02 -11.03
N GLN A 189 14.28 0.82 -10.39
CA GLN A 189 13.37 1.70 -11.11
C GLN A 189 14.12 2.86 -11.78
N GLN A 190 15.13 3.42 -11.12
CA GLN A 190 15.98 4.46 -11.69
C GLN A 190 16.70 4.00 -12.97
N GLU A 191 17.25 2.78 -12.95
CA GLU A 191 17.93 2.18 -14.12
C GLU A 191 16.96 1.95 -15.30
N LEU A 192 15.71 1.54 -15.01
CA LEU A 192 14.69 1.44 -16.06
C LEU A 192 14.40 2.81 -16.69
N VAL A 193 14.28 3.86 -15.90
CA VAL A 193 14.08 5.22 -16.39
C VAL A 193 15.27 5.68 -17.23
N ALA A 194 16.49 5.49 -16.74
CA ALA A 194 17.72 5.85 -17.46
C ALA A 194 17.87 5.09 -18.79
N ALA A 195 17.41 3.84 -18.82
CA ALA A 195 17.41 3.01 -20.05
C ALA A 195 16.24 3.32 -21.00
N GLY A 196 15.37 4.27 -20.71
CA GLY A 196 14.17 4.56 -21.51
C GLY A 196 13.12 3.45 -21.48
N ARG A 197 13.21 2.50 -20.53
CA ARG A 197 12.25 1.41 -20.36
C ARG A 197 11.10 1.87 -19.46
N LEU A 198 10.22 2.70 -20.04
CA LEU A 198 9.21 3.43 -19.28
C LEU A 198 7.87 2.66 -19.11
N GLY A 199 7.85 1.38 -19.40
CA GLY A 199 6.67 0.54 -19.33
C GLY A 199 5.90 0.46 -20.63
N ARG A 200 4.56 0.41 -20.58
CA ARG A 200 3.69 0.23 -21.75
C ARG A 200 3.90 1.29 -22.83
N LYS A 201 4.09 2.54 -22.42
CA LYS A 201 4.26 3.66 -23.38
C LYS A 201 5.52 3.59 -24.22
N SER A 202 6.56 2.88 -23.75
CA SER A 202 7.81 2.64 -24.48
C SER A 202 7.93 1.20 -25.02
N GLY A 203 6.87 0.37 -24.87
CA GLY A 203 6.86 -1.04 -25.26
C GLY A 203 7.61 -1.96 -24.27
N ARG A 204 8.31 -1.43 -23.29
CA ARG A 204 9.10 -2.21 -22.33
C ARG A 204 9.28 -1.48 -21.00
N GLY A 205 9.16 -2.24 -19.91
CA GLY A 205 9.48 -1.86 -18.55
C GLY A 205 10.02 -3.06 -17.79
N PHE A 206 9.42 -3.41 -16.66
CA PHE A 206 9.61 -4.72 -16.02
C PHE A 206 9.14 -5.85 -16.94
N TYR A 207 8.08 -5.58 -17.71
CA TYR A 207 7.52 -6.51 -18.68
C TYR A 207 7.78 -6.03 -20.12
N ARG A 208 7.56 -6.96 -21.07
CA ARG A 208 7.60 -6.66 -22.51
C ARG A 208 6.19 -6.53 -23.06
N TYR A 209 5.95 -5.48 -23.85
CA TYR A 209 4.67 -5.16 -24.48
C TYR A 209 4.77 -5.09 -26.00
N ASP A 210 5.99 -5.11 -26.53
CA ASP A 210 6.38 -5.05 -27.95
C ASP A 210 6.38 -6.41 -28.64
N ALA A 211 6.17 -7.50 -27.91
CA ALA A 211 6.11 -8.87 -28.42
C ALA A 211 4.78 -9.54 -27.98
N PRO A 212 4.37 -10.62 -28.68
CA PRO A 212 3.23 -11.42 -28.22
C PRO A 212 3.44 -11.78 -26.75
N ARG A 213 2.40 -11.59 -25.93
CA ARG A 213 2.44 -11.92 -24.50
C ARG A 213 2.84 -13.39 -24.31
N SER A 214 4.10 -13.63 -24.08
CA SER A 214 4.50 -14.77 -23.29
C SER A 214 4.09 -14.41 -21.87
N ALA A 215 3.10 -15.10 -21.30
CA ALA A 215 2.80 -14.98 -19.89
C ALA A 215 4.10 -15.30 -19.14
N ALA A 216 4.67 -14.31 -18.46
CA ALA A 216 5.81 -14.57 -17.60
C ALA A 216 5.40 -15.67 -16.63
N ALA A 217 6.15 -16.75 -16.60
CA ALA A 217 5.79 -17.92 -15.81
C ALA A 217 5.93 -17.56 -14.32
N ILE A 218 4.84 -17.68 -13.59
CA ILE A 218 4.85 -17.55 -12.12
C ILE A 218 5.47 -18.83 -11.56
N ALA A 219 6.41 -18.70 -10.65
CA ALA A 219 7.08 -19.82 -10.01
C ALA A 219 6.21 -20.46 -8.94
N PHE A 220 5.19 -21.24 -9.35
CA PHE A 220 4.40 -22.05 -8.43
C PHE A 220 5.14 -23.32 -8.03
N ALA A 221 5.00 -23.71 -6.77
CA ALA A 221 5.48 -24.99 -6.31
C ALA A 221 4.78 -26.14 -7.08
N PRO A 222 5.52 -27.15 -7.56
CA PRO A 222 4.92 -28.32 -8.22
C PRO A 222 4.00 -29.05 -7.25
N PRO A 223 3.09 -29.92 -7.76
CA PRO A 223 2.28 -30.76 -6.90
C PRO A 223 3.16 -31.55 -5.93
N ALA A 224 2.94 -31.38 -4.63
CA ALA A 224 3.73 -32.06 -3.62
C ALA A 224 3.43 -33.58 -3.63
N GLN A 225 4.48 -34.39 -3.65
CA GLN A 225 4.35 -35.85 -3.62
C GLN A 225 4.15 -36.43 -2.21
N ALA A 226 4.15 -35.60 -1.17
CA ALA A 226 3.88 -36.00 0.19
C ALA A 226 2.45 -36.54 0.33
N ALA A 227 2.25 -37.52 1.22
CA ALA A 227 0.92 -37.91 1.65
C ALA A 227 0.21 -36.74 2.33
N LEU A 228 -1.13 -36.76 2.34
CA LEU A 228 -1.89 -35.83 3.17
C LEU A 228 -1.49 -35.98 4.63
N PRO A 229 -1.39 -34.87 5.40
CA PRO A 229 -1.09 -34.94 6.83
C PRO A 229 -2.06 -35.84 7.57
N GLN A 230 -1.55 -36.65 8.51
CA GLN A 230 -2.38 -37.51 9.35
C GLN A 230 -3.08 -36.71 10.45
N ARG A 231 -2.45 -35.62 10.89
CA ARG A 231 -2.98 -34.78 11.95
C ARG A 231 -2.75 -33.30 11.64
N VAL A 232 -3.84 -32.55 11.64
CA VAL A 232 -3.80 -31.07 11.53
C VAL A 232 -4.47 -30.50 12.77
N THR A 233 -3.74 -29.65 13.52
CA THR A 233 -4.25 -29.06 14.75
C THR A 233 -4.08 -27.53 14.70
N LEU A 234 -5.18 -26.82 14.93
CA LEU A 234 -5.23 -25.36 15.02
C LEU A 234 -5.04 -24.93 16.47
N HIS A 235 -3.97 -24.22 16.77
CA HIS A 235 -3.65 -23.69 18.10
C HIS A 235 -3.87 -22.19 18.17
N GLY A 236 -4.33 -21.69 19.31
CA GLY A 236 -4.46 -20.28 19.59
C GLY A 236 -5.77 -19.63 19.15
N ASP A 237 -5.78 -18.30 19.09
CA ASP A 237 -6.94 -17.51 18.66
C ASP A 237 -6.91 -17.28 17.14
N TRP A 238 -7.92 -17.78 16.45
CA TRP A 238 -8.09 -17.72 14.99
C TRP A 238 -9.10 -16.66 14.56
N SER A 239 -9.53 -15.77 15.41
CA SER A 239 -10.55 -14.76 15.08
C SER A 239 -10.16 -13.87 13.87
N SER A 240 -8.88 -13.51 13.74
CA SER A 240 -8.35 -12.73 12.61
C SER A 240 -8.09 -13.55 11.34
N LEU A 241 -8.18 -14.88 11.41
CA LEU A 241 -7.92 -15.84 10.31
C LEU A 241 -9.07 -16.87 10.25
N ALA A 242 -10.30 -16.44 10.55
CA ALA A 242 -11.45 -17.34 10.68
C ALA A 242 -11.74 -18.11 9.38
N ASP A 243 -11.64 -17.45 8.24
CA ASP A 243 -11.82 -18.02 6.91
C ASP A 243 -10.80 -19.12 6.60
N LEU A 244 -9.54 -18.95 6.98
CA LEU A 244 -8.52 -19.99 6.84
C LEU A 244 -8.78 -21.15 7.81
N ALA A 245 -9.19 -20.87 9.05
CA ALA A 245 -9.52 -21.91 10.02
C ALA A 245 -10.70 -22.78 9.55
N GLU A 246 -11.74 -22.17 8.98
CA GLU A 246 -12.86 -22.88 8.39
C GLU A 246 -12.42 -23.78 7.23
N LEU A 247 -11.64 -23.24 6.29
CA LEU A 247 -11.10 -24.04 5.19
C LEU A 247 -10.29 -25.25 5.67
N LEU A 248 -9.45 -25.08 6.69
CA LEU A 248 -8.64 -26.17 7.26
C LEU A 248 -9.49 -27.23 7.95
N ILE A 249 -10.57 -26.83 8.62
CA ILE A 249 -11.50 -27.76 9.27
C ILE A 249 -12.27 -28.58 8.22
N GLU A 250 -12.84 -27.88 7.23
CA GLU A 250 -13.70 -28.49 6.23
C GLU A 250 -12.92 -29.40 5.27
N ASN A 251 -11.74 -28.97 4.82
CA ASN A 251 -11.01 -29.68 3.76
C ASN A 251 -9.85 -30.55 4.26
N ALA A 252 -9.34 -30.30 5.47
CA ALA A 252 -8.23 -31.09 6.03
C ALA A 252 -8.56 -31.74 7.38
N GLY A 253 -9.80 -31.64 7.84
CA GLY A 253 -10.23 -32.27 9.11
C GLY A 253 -9.48 -31.69 10.33
N ALA A 254 -9.08 -30.44 10.28
CA ALA A 254 -8.30 -29.82 11.34
C ALA A 254 -9.09 -29.73 12.66
N ILE A 255 -8.42 -30.02 13.77
CA ILE A 255 -9.00 -29.98 15.11
C ILE A 255 -8.58 -28.70 15.82
N LYS A 256 -9.55 -27.94 16.36
CA LYS A 256 -9.24 -26.74 17.17
C LYS A 256 -8.77 -27.12 18.57
N GLN A 257 -7.64 -26.53 18.95
CA GLN A 257 -7.13 -26.55 20.31
C GLN A 257 -7.03 -25.09 20.79
N PRO A 258 -8.07 -24.59 21.48
CA PRO A 258 -8.10 -23.22 21.94
C PRO A 258 -6.93 -22.90 22.88
N GLY A 259 -6.46 -21.66 22.84
CA GLY A 259 -5.40 -21.15 23.71
C GLY A 259 -5.17 -19.65 23.52
N GLN A 260 -4.37 -19.04 24.38
CA GLN A 260 -4.02 -17.62 24.29
C GLN A 260 -2.77 -17.34 23.47
N THR A 261 -2.24 -18.35 22.78
CA THR A 261 -1.07 -18.19 21.91
C THR A 261 -1.45 -17.59 20.55
N SER A 262 -0.47 -17.07 19.85
CA SER A 262 -0.65 -16.66 18.44
C SER A 262 -1.13 -17.84 17.59
N PRO A 263 -2.03 -17.61 16.62
CA PRO A 263 -2.58 -18.69 15.80
C PRO A 263 -1.48 -19.37 15.00
N HIS A 264 -1.46 -20.72 15.06
CA HIS A 264 -0.58 -21.56 14.25
C HIS A 264 -1.20 -22.94 14.05
N VAL A 265 -0.74 -23.62 13.00
CA VAL A 265 -1.16 -24.98 12.66
C VAL A 265 0.00 -25.94 12.94
N THR A 266 -0.24 -27.00 13.66
CA THR A 266 0.69 -28.14 13.68
C THR A 266 0.24 -29.16 12.63
N ILE A 267 1.12 -29.50 11.72
CA ILE A 267 0.95 -30.47 10.63
C ILE A 267 1.89 -31.61 10.92
N ASP A 268 1.40 -32.68 11.54
CA ASP A 268 2.23 -33.78 12.09
C ASP A 268 3.36 -33.20 12.99
N ASP A 269 4.58 -33.04 12.44
CA ASP A 269 5.80 -32.56 13.09
C ASP A 269 6.23 -31.15 12.63
N VAL A 270 5.45 -30.49 11.74
CA VAL A 270 5.76 -29.16 11.18
C VAL A 270 4.82 -28.10 11.75
N THR A 271 5.35 -26.93 12.05
CA THR A 271 4.54 -25.77 12.42
C THR A 271 4.35 -24.85 11.22
N LEU A 272 3.10 -24.60 10.82
CA LEU A 272 2.72 -23.61 9.82
C LEU A 272 2.11 -22.40 10.53
N MET A 273 2.62 -21.20 10.27
CA MET A 273 2.15 -19.99 10.96
C MET A 273 2.21 -18.74 10.08
N LEU A 274 1.35 -17.76 10.40
CA LEU A 274 1.36 -16.47 9.73
C LEU A 274 2.68 -15.75 10.01
N THR A 275 3.27 -15.16 8.96
CA THR A 275 4.47 -14.35 9.11
C THR A 275 4.26 -13.17 10.06
N ASN A 276 5.28 -12.83 10.83
CA ASN A 276 5.27 -11.75 11.82
C ASN A 276 6.48 -10.80 11.72
N GLY A 277 7.14 -10.79 10.55
CA GLY A 277 8.33 -9.97 10.32
C GLY A 277 9.66 -10.67 10.61
N LYS A 278 9.65 -11.86 11.24
CA LYS A 278 10.82 -12.74 11.35
C LYS A 278 10.92 -13.65 10.12
N THR A 279 12.09 -14.24 9.90
CA THR A 279 12.27 -15.34 8.97
C THR A 279 11.74 -16.66 9.55
N ALA A 280 11.46 -17.63 8.69
CA ALA A 280 11.07 -18.97 9.13
C ALA A 280 12.19 -19.64 9.92
N SER A 281 13.44 -19.44 9.52
CA SER A 281 14.62 -19.98 10.23
C SER A 281 14.76 -19.40 11.64
N GLN A 282 14.56 -18.10 11.83
CA GLN A 282 14.56 -17.50 13.18
C GLN A 282 13.50 -18.12 14.08
N LEU A 283 12.30 -18.34 13.53
CA LEU A 283 11.21 -18.94 14.31
C LEU A 283 11.42 -20.43 14.58
N ALA A 284 12.07 -21.15 13.65
CA ALA A 284 12.46 -22.55 13.85
C ALA A 284 13.50 -22.69 14.99
N ASP A 285 14.50 -21.81 15.04
CA ASP A 285 15.48 -21.77 16.13
C ASP A 285 14.82 -21.46 17.49
N GLU A 286 13.90 -20.49 17.53
CA GLU A 286 13.20 -20.12 18.76
C GLU A 286 12.26 -21.22 19.27
N ARG A 287 11.67 -22.00 18.38
CA ARG A 287 10.70 -23.04 18.73
C ARG A 287 11.32 -24.42 18.90
N GLY A 288 12.49 -24.65 18.32
CA GLY A 288 13.12 -25.97 18.27
C GLY A 288 12.34 -26.99 17.41
N THR A 289 11.55 -26.53 16.44
CA THR A 289 10.73 -27.36 15.55
C THR A 289 10.78 -26.83 14.11
N PRO A 290 10.54 -27.69 13.10
CA PRO A 290 10.41 -27.25 11.72
C PRO A 290 9.29 -26.20 11.56
N VAL A 291 9.58 -25.09 10.86
CA VAL A 291 8.63 -24.00 10.64
C VAL A 291 8.49 -23.70 9.16
N VAL A 292 7.24 -23.50 8.74
CA VAL A 292 6.86 -22.91 7.46
C VAL A 292 6.01 -21.68 7.75
N LEU A 293 6.36 -20.55 7.16
CA LEU A 293 5.55 -19.33 7.24
C LEU A 293 4.65 -19.21 6.03
N PHE A 294 3.41 -18.77 6.23
CA PHE A 294 2.54 -18.33 5.15
C PHE A 294 2.31 -16.83 5.21
N ASP A 295 2.10 -16.24 4.04
CA ASP A 295 1.79 -14.81 3.91
C ASP A 295 0.30 -14.55 4.10
N LEU A 296 -0.04 -13.30 4.36
CA LEU A 296 -1.41 -12.86 4.46
C LEU A 296 -2.11 -12.95 3.10
N CYS A 297 -3.34 -13.47 3.09
CA CYS A 297 -4.25 -13.34 1.96
C CYS A 297 -5.37 -12.35 2.29
N ALA A 298 -5.86 -11.65 1.27
CA ALA A 298 -7.00 -10.73 1.44
C ALA A 298 -8.27 -11.48 1.83
N ASP A 299 -8.43 -12.69 1.32
CA ASP A 299 -9.53 -13.61 1.54
C ASP A 299 -9.02 -15.03 1.25
N TYR A 300 -8.82 -15.82 2.30
CA TYR A 300 -8.28 -17.18 2.13
C TYR A 300 -9.26 -18.12 1.43
N ALA A 301 -10.57 -17.87 1.50
CA ALA A 301 -11.53 -18.69 0.81
C ALA A 301 -11.42 -18.56 -0.72
N HIS A 302 -11.26 -17.34 -1.22
CA HIS A 302 -11.30 -17.02 -2.64
C HIS A 302 -9.93 -16.79 -3.30
N ALA A 303 -8.86 -16.54 -2.52
CA ALA A 303 -7.51 -16.36 -3.06
C ALA A 303 -7.09 -17.63 -3.85
N SER A 304 -6.59 -17.44 -5.07
CA SER A 304 -6.11 -18.53 -5.93
C SER A 304 -4.72 -19.03 -5.53
N ALA A 305 -3.94 -18.18 -4.85
CA ALA A 305 -2.57 -18.49 -4.45
C ALA A 305 -2.31 -18.11 -3.00
N ILE A 306 -1.27 -18.71 -2.42
CA ILE A 306 -0.71 -18.38 -1.12
C ILE A 306 0.82 -18.43 -1.20
N ALA A 307 1.48 -17.40 -0.67
CA ALA A 307 2.94 -17.38 -0.59
C ALA A 307 3.41 -17.99 0.74
N ILE A 308 4.50 -18.71 0.68
CA ILE A 308 5.14 -19.33 1.86
C ILE A 308 6.65 -19.11 1.84
N SER A 309 7.28 -19.23 3.02
CA SER A 309 8.72 -19.47 3.15
C SER A 309 8.99 -20.58 4.15
N CYS A 310 10.06 -21.32 3.92
CA CYS A 310 10.45 -22.48 4.71
C CYS A 310 11.75 -22.20 5.45
N ALA A 311 11.84 -22.66 6.70
CA ALA A 311 13.08 -22.56 7.45
C ALA A 311 14.21 -23.36 6.79
N ALA A 312 15.43 -22.84 6.84
CA ALA A 312 16.60 -23.52 6.27
C ALA A 312 16.92 -24.84 6.99
N GLN A 313 16.47 -25.00 8.23
CA GLN A 313 16.64 -26.21 9.04
C GLN A 313 15.66 -27.33 8.65
N ASN A 314 14.62 -27.00 7.88
CA ASN A 314 13.64 -27.99 7.44
C ASN A 314 14.27 -28.96 6.41
N ASP A 315 13.90 -30.21 6.47
CA ASP A 315 14.13 -31.12 5.36
C ASP A 315 13.04 -30.99 4.27
N ALA A 316 13.25 -31.66 3.15
CA ALA A 316 12.33 -31.61 2.02
C ALA A 316 10.93 -32.18 2.36
N GLN A 317 10.83 -33.12 3.31
CA GLN A 317 9.55 -33.73 3.69
C GLN A 317 8.72 -32.76 4.54
N HIS A 318 9.34 -32.00 5.46
CA HIS A 318 8.68 -30.97 6.24
C HIS A 318 8.04 -29.94 5.31
N ASN A 319 8.79 -29.45 4.34
CA ASN A 319 8.29 -28.47 3.38
C ASN A 319 7.16 -29.05 2.52
N ALA A 320 7.31 -30.29 2.04
CA ALA A 320 6.33 -30.97 1.21
C ALA A 320 4.99 -31.20 1.94
N LYS A 321 4.99 -31.48 3.25
CA LYS A 321 3.76 -31.61 4.06
C LYS A 321 2.96 -30.30 4.10
N ALA A 322 3.64 -29.18 4.35
CA ALA A 322 2.99 -27.87 4.38
C ALA A 322 2.45 -27.48 3.00
N ILE A 323 3.23 -27.66 1.93
CA ILE A 323 2.81 -27.40 0.55
C ILE A 323 1.61 -28.28 0.20
N ARG A 324 1.66 -29.57 0.52
CA ARG A 324 0.57 -30.52 0.25
C ARG A 324 -0.74 -30.13 0.94
N LEU A 325 -0.65 -29.70 2.21
CA LEU A 325 -1.82 -29.20 2.94
C LEU A 325 -2.44 -28.00 2.21
N LEU A 326 -1.65 -26.97 1.88
CA LEU A 326 -2.16 -25.77 1.22
C LEU A 326 -2.71 -26.07 -0.17
N GLN A 327 -2.07 -26.97 -0.93
CA GLN A 327 -2.58 -27.42 -2.24
C GLN A 327 -3.90 -28.19 -2.10
N SER A 328 -4.10 -28.94 -1.01
CA SER A 328 -5.37 -29.64 -0.76
C SER A 328 -6.55 -28.69 -0.48
N LEU A 329 -6.27 -27.44 -0.07
CA LEU A 329 -7.24 -26.36 0.05
C LEU A 329 -7.55 -25.68 -1.31
N GLY A 330 -7.06 -26.22 -2.42
CA GLY A 330 -7.24 -25.64 -3.76
C GLY A 330 -6.32 -24.45 -4.06
N LYS A 331 -5.26 -24.21 -3.26
CA LYS A 331 -4.35 -23.09 -3.44
C LYS A 331 -3.14 -23.44 -4.30
N GLN A 332 -2.78 -22.55 -5.21
CA GLN A 332 -1.45 -22.56 -5.81
C GLN A 332 -0.46 -22.00 -4.79
N VAL A 333 0.66 -22.67 -4.59
CA VAL A 333 1.65 -22.27 -3.60
C VAL A 333 2.82 -21.57 -4.27
N ILE A 334 3.13 -20.34 -3.85
CA ILE A 334 4.31 -19.58 -4.27
C ILE A 334 5.35 -19.72 -3.16
N GLN A 335 6.40 -20.50 -3.41
CA GLN A 335 7.48 -20.66 -2.45
C GLN A 335 8.53 -19.58 -2.67
N LEU A 336 8.63 -18.65 -1.72
CA LEU A 336 9.66 -17.64 -1.66
C LEU A 336 10.87 -18.13 -0.84
N PRO A 337 12.07 -17.56 -1.03
CA PRO A 337 13.18 -17.73 -0.10
C PRO A 337 12.77 -17.40 1.34
N ASP A 338 13.60 -17.74 2.32
CA ASP A 338 13.35 -17.39 3.72
C ASP A 338 13.51 -15.88 3.93
N TYR A 339 12.41 -15.15 3.66
CA TYR A 339 12.35 -13.71 3.53
C TYR A 339 11.53 -13.10 4.69
N PRO A 340 12.09 -12.14 5.44
CA PRO A 340 11.45 -11.63 6.65
C PRO A 340 10.14 -10.90 6.32
N GLY A 341 9.06 -11.31 6.97
CA GLY A 341 7.74 -10.68 6.84
C GLY A 341 6.98 -11.04 5.56
N LEU A 342 7.56 -11.87 4.68
CA LEU A 342 7.03 -12.17 3.35
C LEU A 342 6.62 -10.87 2.60
N LEU A 343 5.79 -10.91 1.59
CA LEU A 343 5.55 -9.70 0.78
C LEU A 343 4.23 -9.01 1.10
N THR A 344 3.13 -9.76 1.20
CA THR A 344 1.80 -9.14 1.46
C THR A 344 1.74 -8.54 2.86
N MET A 345 2.14 -9.30 3.89
CA MET A 345 2.09 -8.83 5.27
C MET A 345 2.95 -7.57 5.46
N ARG A 346 4.19 -7.56 4.98
CA ARG A 346 5.05 -6.40 5.15
C ARG A 346 4.55 -5.17 4.38
N THR A 347 4.00 -5.38 3.18
CA THR A 347 3.39 -4.30 2.39
C THR A 347 2.20 -3.69 3.14
N LEU A 348 1.27 -4.52 3.63
CA LEU A 348 0.09 -4.05 4.35
C LEU A 348 0.47 -3.41 5.70
N ALA A 349 1.46 -3.95 6.41
CA ALA A 349 1.96 -3.35 7.64
C ALA A 349 2.54 -1.94 7.39
N MET A 350 3.30 -1.76 6.32
CA MET A 350 3.85 -0.46 5.95
C MET A 350 2.79 0.51 5.46
N LEU A 351 1.78 0.06 4.69
CA LEU A 351 0.64 0.89 4.27
C LEU A 351 -0.17 1.37 5.49
N ALA A 352 -0.48 0.48 6.42
CA ALA A 352 -1.20 0.82 7.65
C ALA A 352 -0.40 1.80 8.54
N ASN A 353 0.91 1.59 8.64
CA ASN A 353 1.81 2.46 9.39
C ASN A 353 1.86 3.88 8.81
N GLU A 354 1.93 4.02 7.48
CA GLU A 354 1.94 5.32 6.80
C GLU A 354 0.57 6.02 6.90
N ALA A 355 -0.52 5.27 6.77
CA ALA A 355 -1.87 5.81 6.96
C ALA A 355 -2.08 6.32 8.40
N LEU A 356 -1.58 5.61 9.41
CA LEU A 356 -1.59 6.08 10.80
C LEU A 356 -0.75 7.35 11.00
N ASP A 357 0.34 7.54 10.25
CA ASP A 357 1.13 8.77 10.34
C ASP A 357 0.38 9.96 9.73
N VAL A 358 -0.39 9.75 8.65
CA VAL A 358 -1.31 10.76 8.08
C VAL A 358 -2.31 11.22 9.14
N VAL A 359 -2.97 10.28 9.81
CA VAL A 359 -3.97 10.58 10.87
C VAL A 359 -3.31 11.24 12.08
N ASN A 360 -2.20 10.68 12.57
CA ASN A 360 -1.48 11.18 13.74
C ASN A 360 -1.01 12.63 13.59
N LYS A 361 -0.66 13.02 12.37
CA LYS A 361 -0.22 14.39 12.04
C LYS A 361 -1.38 15.32 11.66
N GLY A 362 -2.63 14.85 11.71
CA GLY A 362 -3.80 15.64 11.35
C GLY A 362 -3.78 16.09 9.89
N VAL A 363 -3.22 15.27 8.99
CA VAL A 363 -3.23 15.54 7.55
C VAL A 363 -4.61 15.28 6.98
N ALA A 364 -5.23 14.16 7.36
CA ALA A 364 -6.61 13.79 7.01
C ALA A 364 -7.24 12.97 8.14
N SER A 365 -8.56 12.80 8.10
CA SER A 365 -9.26 11.87 8.97
C SER A 365 -8.94 10.41 8.63
N ALA A 366 -9.28 9.49 9.51
CA ALA A 366 -9.11 8.05 9.25
C ALA A 366 -10.01 7.60 8.08
N GLU A 367 -11.26 8.08 8.06
CA GLU A 367 -12.25 7.80 7.02
C GLU A 367 -11.78 8.33 5.67
N ASP A 368 -11.33 9.58 5.60
CA ASP A 368 -10.81 10.18 4.37
C ASP A 368 -9.55 9.48 3.87
N THR A 369 -8.69 9.04 4.79
CA THR A 369 -7.47 8.30 4.44
C THR A 369 -7.81 6.96 3.78
N ASP A 370 -8.71 6.17 4.36
CA ASP A 370 -9.13 4.90 3.77
C ASP A 370 -9.92 5.11 2.47
N LEU A 371 -10.83 6.08 2.44
CA LEU A 371 -11.61 6.41 1.24
C LEU A 371 -10.71 6.83 0.06
N ALA A 372 -9.67 7.62 0.33
CA ALA A 372 -8.69 8.04 -0.66
C ALA A 372 -8.00 6.84 -1.32
N MET A 373 -7.59 5.85 -0.54
CA MET A 373 -6.92 4.65 -1.07
C MET A 373 -7.88 3.72 -1.82
N LEU A 374 -9.11 3.58 -1.35
CA LEU A 374 -10.15 2.80 -2.03
C LEU A 374 -10.51 3.39 -3.40
N ARG A 375 -10.61 4.74 -3.52
CA ARG A 375 -11.15 5.43 -4.70
C ARG A 375 -10.11 6.05 -5.60
N GLY A 376 -8.89 6.30 -5.08
CA GLY A 376 -7.77 6.89 -5.82
C GLY A 376 -6.86 5.87 -6.48
N VAL A 377 -6.67 4.71 -5.85
CA VAL A 377 -5.77 3.63 -6.34
C VAL A 377 -6.45 2.27 -6.38
N ASN A 378 -7.77 2.21 -6.18
CA ASN A 378 -8.58 0.99 -6.27
C ASN A 378 -8.09 -0.15 -5.36
N TYR A 379 -7.65 0.16 -4.16
CA TYR A 379 -7.31 -0.86 -3.19
C TYR A 379 -8.57 -1.63 -2.78
N PRO A 380 -8.48 -2.94 -2.53
CA PRO A 380 -9.65 -3.75 -2.15
C PRO A 380 -10.15 -3.42 -0.74
N ARG A 381 -9.29 -2.84 0.10
CA ARG A 381 -9.61 -2.39 1.46
C ARG A 381 -8.75 -1.18 1.81
N GLY A 382 -9.24 -0.31 2.70
CA GLY A 382 -8.46 0.81 3.22
C GLY A 382 -7.31 0.34 4.12
N PRO A 383 -6.18 1.04 4.15
CA PRO A 383 -5.01 0.66 4.96
C PRO A 383 -5.30 0.56 6.46
N LEU A 384 -6.14 1.44 7.01
CA LEU A 384 -6.52 1.40 8.42
C LEU A 384 -7.49 0.26 8.70
N ALA A 385 -8.43 -0.01 7.79
CA ALA A 385 -9.30 -1.17 7.87
C ALA A 385 -8.53 -2.49 7.77
N TRP A 386 -7.44 -2.57 7.00
CA TRP A 386 -6.53 -3.71 7.04
C TRP A 386 -5.84 -3.83 8.39
N GLY A 387 -5.29 -2.73 8.91
CA GLY A 387 -4.62 -2.72 10.20
C GLY A 387 -5.51 -3.23 11.34
N ALA A 388 -6.78 -2.82 11.34
CA ALA A 388 -7.77 -3.30 12.30
C ALA A 388 -8.09 -4.80 12.13
N ALA A 389 -8.25 -5.28 10.89
CA ALA A 389 -8.56 -6.69 10.61
C ALA A 389 -7.39 -7.63 10.92
N ILE A 390 -6.16 -7.24 10.60
CA ILE A 390 -4.93 -8.00 10.91
C ILE A 390 -4.66 -7.99 12.42
N GLY A 391 -5.01 -6.89 13.06
CA GLY A 391 -4.71 -6.62 14.47
C GLY A 391 -3.45 -5.76 14.65
N TRP A 392 -3.62 -4.61 15.30
CA TRP A 392 -2.54 -3.62 15.47
C TRP A 392 -1.30 -4.16 16.19
N ARG A 393 -1.48 -5.12 17.10
CA ARG A 393 -0.35 -5.80 17.75
C ARG A 393 0.49 -6.63 16.79
N HIS A 394 -0.17 -7.31 15.84
CA HIS A 394 0.53 -8.09 14.82
C HIS A 394 1.29 -7.19 13.84
N ILE A 395 0.66 -6.09 13.41
CA ILE A 395 1.32 -5.05 12.60
C ILE A 395 2.54 -4.47 13.31
N LEU A 396 2.40 -4.12 14.60
CA LEU A 396 3.50 -3.57 15.40
C LEU A 396 4.66 -4.58 15.49
N ALA A 397 4.36 -5.83 15.85
CA ALA A 397 5.37 -6.88 15.93
C ALA A 397 6.08 -7.11 14.60
N THR A 398 5.35 -7.12 13.49
CA THR A 398 5.91 -7.25 12.15
C THR A 398 6.91 -6.13 11.85
N LEU A 399 6.55 -4.87 12.07
CA LEU A 399 7.43 -3.74 11.81
C LEU A 399 8.66 -3.71 12.74
N GLU A 400 8.48 -4.04 14.02
CA GLU A 400 9.61 -4.11 14.97
C GLU A 400 10.59 -5.23 14.62
N ASN A 401 10.10 -6.37 14.16
CA ASN A 401 10.96 -7.47 13.70
C ASN A 401 11.68 -7.11 12.40
N LEU A 402 11.00 -6.48 11.43
CA LEU A 402 11.62 -5.98 10.21
C LEU A 402 12.69 -4.93 10.53
N GLN A 403 12.38 -3.96 11.42
CA GLN A 403 13.33 -2.94 11.83
C GLN A 403 14.57 -3.56 12.50
N ARG A 404 14.38 -4.56 13.34
CA ARG A 404 15.49 -5.29 13.99
C ARG A 404 16.33 -6.07 12.98
N TYR A 405 15.69 -6.69 12.00
CA TYR A 405 16.37 -7.50 10.98
C TYR A 405 17.21 -6.64 10.05
N TYR A 406 16.64 -5.54 9.52
CA TYR A 406 17.33 -4.66 8.58
C TYR A 406 18.17 -3.57 9.23
N GLY A 407 17.90 -3.22 10.48
CA GLY A 407 18.55 -2.09 11.15
C GLY A 407 18.14 -0.72 10.59
N GLU A 408 17.05 -0.65 9.82
CA GLU A 408 16.65 0.54 9.07
C GLU A 408 15.49 1.28 9.72
N ALA A 409 15.57 2.63 9.71
CA ALA A 409 14.49 3.50 10.16
C ALA A 409 13.23 3.43 9.28
N ARG A 410 13.33 2.88 8.07
CA ARG A 410 12.19 2.64 7.15
C ARG A 410 11.04 1.91 7.85
N TYR A 411 11.33 0.91 8.64
CA TYR A 411 10.35 0.07 9.34
C TYR A 411 9.95 0.59 10.72
N ARG A 412 10.35 1.81 11.06
CA ARG A 412 10.01 2.42 12.36
C ARG A 412 8.49 2.50 12.55
N PRO A 413 7.92 1.86 13.58
CA PRO A 413 6.51 1.99 13.89
C PRO A 413 6.14 3.43 14.28
N MET A 414 5.05 3.95 13.73
CA MET A 414 4.55 5.27 14.06
C MET A 414 3.99 5.34 15.48
N PRO A 415 4.03 6.50 16.14
CA PRO A 415 3.55 6.63 17.53
C PRO A 415 2.10 6.17 17.72
N LEU A 416 1.22 6.47 16.76
CA LEU A 416 -0.19 6.08 16.85
C LEU A 416 -0.37 4.55 16.77
N LEU A 417 0.46 3.85 15.98
CA LEU A 417 0.44 2.38 15.94
C LEU A 417 0.76 1.77 17.31
N ARG A 418 1.77 2.29 18.02
CA ARG A 418 2.11 1.82 19.37
C ARG A 418 0.95 2.01 20.35
N ARG A 419 0.22 3.13 20.20
CA ARG A 419 -0.97 3.40 21.02
C ARG A 419 -2.10 2.42 20.73
N TYR A 420 -2.40 2.13 19.46
CA TYR A 420 -3.45 1.18 19.08
C TYR A 420 -3.11 -0.27 19.44
N ALA A 421 -1.84 -0.64 19.44
CA ALA A 421 -1.37 -1.97 19.82
C ALA A 421 -1.30 -2.18 21.36
N SER A 422 -1.45 -1.12 22.18
CA SER A 422 -1.40 -1.21 23.64
C SER A 422 -2.64 -1.90 24.22
N PRO A 423 -2.50 -2.76 25.27
CA PRO A 423 -3.63 -3.35 25.97
C PRO A 423 -4.54 -2.33 26.68
N ALA A 424 -3.98 -1.20 27.07
CA ALA A 424 -4.72 -0.05 27.60
C ALA A 424 -5.29 0.74 26.43
N SER A 425 -6.25 0.19 25.69
CA SER A 425 -6.98 0.94 24.68
C SER A 425 -7.68 2.12 25.34
N PHE A 426 -7.34 3.33 24.93
CA PHE A 426 -8.06 4.52 25.31
C PHE A 426 -9.54 4.38 24.95
N PRO A 427 -10.49 4.71 25.84
CA PRO A 427 -11.89 4.78 25.47
C PRO A 427 -12.03 5.79 24.33
N GLY A 428 -12.36 5.33 23.13
CA GLY A 428 -12.50 6.16 21.92
C GLY A 428 -11.73 5.69 20.68
N ALA A 429 -10.98 4.59 20.74
CA ALA A 429 -10.33 3.98 19.56
C ALA A 429 -11.32 3.25 18.63
N GLU A 430 -12.61 3.26 18.93
CA GLU A 430 -13.70 2.68 18.14
C GLU A 430 -14.49 3.74 17.34
N ARG A 431 -13.87 4.88 17.00
CA ARG A 431 -14.54 5.88 16.18
C ARG A 431 -13.65 6.29 15.00
#